data_e27ddba3ab2ff74d0732531cba2cc828
#
_entry.id   e27ddba3ab2ff74d0732531cba2cc828
#
_cell.length_a   1.000
_cell.length_b   1.000
_cell.length_c   1.000
_cell.angle_alpha   90.00
_cell.angle_beta   90.00
_cell.angle_gamma   90.00
#
_symmetry.space_group_name_H-M   'P 1'
#
loop_
_entity.id
_entity.type
_entity.pdbx_description
1 polymer ?
#
loop_
_entity_poly.entity_id
_entity_poly.type
_entity_poly.pdbx_seq_one_letter_code
_entity_poly.pdbx_strand_id
1 'polypeptide(L)'
;CEELAKQEMDGTTRYFDIPEEVLDIYKIYRPSPLCRAYNLEKALDTPAKIYYKFEGNNTSGSHKLNSAIAQAYYAKEQGLTSLTTETGAGQWGTALAEACSYFGLPLTVFMVKVSYEQKPFRKAVMQTFDADVIPSPSTTTEIGRKILAENPNTTGSLGCAISEAVEAATHPPGYRYVLGSVLNQVLLHQSVIGLETKTALDKYGVVPDIIIGCAGGGSNLGGLISPFMGEKLRGERDYRFIAVEPASCPSLTRGRFAYDFCDTGKVCPLAKMYTLGSGFIPSPNHAGGLRYHGMSSIVSQLYHDGYMEARAVEQTKVFEAAEQFARIEGILPAPESSHAIRVAIDEAVKCRETGEEKTIVFGLTGTGYFDLVAYQKFNDHEMTDIIPTDEQLAASIAKLPKVAE
;
A
#
# COMPACT_ATOMS: atom_id res chain seq x y z
N CYS A 1 0.37 0.84 -20.33
CA CYS A 1 0.43 -0.50 -20.91
C CYS A 1 -0.98 -0.95 -21.28
N GLU A 2 -1.18 -1.48 -22.48
CA GLU A 2 -2.52 -1.80 -22.99
C GLU A 2 -3.19 -2.93 -22.22
N GLU A 3 -2.44 -3.99 -21.89
CA GLU A 3 -3.00 -5.10 -21.11
C GLU A 3 -3.43 -4.66 -19.72
N LEU A 4 -2.65 -3.81 -19.06
CA LEU A 4 -3.03 -3.25 -17.75
C LEU A 4 -4.31 -2.40 -17.84
N ALA A 5 -4.49 -1.66 -18.94
CA ALA A 5 -5.71 -0.89 -19.16
C ALA A 5 -6.94 -1.80 -19.41
N LYS A 6 -6.77 -2.93 -20.10
CA LYS A 6 -7.84 -3.93 -20.24
C LYS A 6 -8.23 -4.52 -18.88
N GLN A 7 -7.25 -4.93 -18.08
CA GLN A 7 -7.49 -5.46 -16.73
C GLN A 7 -8.13 -4.42 -15.80
N GLU A 8 -7.76 -3.13 -15.92
CA GLU A 8 -8.37 -2.04 -15.16
C GLU A 8 -9.86 -1.86 -15.47
N MET A 9 -10.24 -2.02 -16.74
CA MET A 9 -11.60 -1.79 -17.23
C MET A 9 -12.49 -3.05 -17.23
N ASP A 10 -11.93 -4.24 -16.99
CA ASP A 10 -12.71 -5.49 -16.99
C ASP A 10 -13.39 -5.69 -15.64
N GLY A 11 -14.71 -5.49 -15.63
CA GLY A 11 -15.59 -5.74 -14.47
C GLY A 11 -16.31 -7.10 -14.51
N THR A 12 -15.99 -7.98 -15.45
CA THR A 12 -16.75 -9.22 -15.73
C THR A 12 -15.95 -10.50 -15.53
N THR A 13 -14.66 -10.49 -15.82
CA THR A 13 -13.79 -11.66 -15.72
C THR A 13 -13.46 -11.95 -14.24
N ARG A 14 -13.88 -13.13 -13.79
CA ARG A 14 -13.69 -13.53 -12.38
C ARG A 14 -12.25 -13.91 -12.04
N TYR A 15 -11.56 -14.58 -12.96
CA TYR A 15 -10.19 -15.05 -12.80
C TYR A 15 -9.40 -14.75 -14.06
N PHE A 16 -8.18 -14.25 -13.87
CA PHE A 16 -7.21 -14.02 -14.93
C PHE A 16 -6.08 -15.05 -14.79
N ASP A 17 -5.68 -15.63 -15.90
CA ASP A 17 -4.51 -16.49 -15.91
C ASP A 17 -3.24 -15.66 -15.72
N ILE A 18 -2.34 -16.15 -14.88
CA ILE A 18 -1.03 -15.51 -14.68
C ILE A 18 -0.09 -16.07 -15.75
N PRO A 19 0.58 -15.20 -16.55
CA PRO A 19 1.55 -15.64 -17.56
C PRO A 19 2.65 -16.53 -16.96
N GLU A 20 3.13 -17.50 -17.75
CA GLU A 20 4.11 -18.49 -17.29
C GLU A 20 5.41 -17.84 -16.80
N GLU A 21 5.88 -16.79 -17.52
CA GLU A 21 7.08 -16.03 -17.16
C GLU A 21 6.92 -15.31 -15.82
N VAL A 22 5.73 -14.81 -15.52
CA VAL A 22 5.41 -14.20 -14.21
C VAL A 22 5.38 -15.27 -13.12
N LEU A 23 4.77 -16.45 -13.42
CA LEU A 23 4.76 -17.59 -12.49
C LEU A 23 6.15 -18.10 -12.17
N ASP A 24 7.05 -18.11 -13.14
CA ASP A 24 8.44 -18.58 -12.93
C ASP A 24 9.19 -17.66 -11.94
N ILE A 25 8.99 -16.36 -12.04
CA ILE A 25 9.55 -15.41 -11.05
C ILE A 25 8.84 -15.57 -9.71
N TYR A 26 7.51 -15.74 -9.70
CA TYR A 26 6.77 -15.98 -8.46
C TYR A 26 7.26 -17.20 -7.67
N LYS A 27 7.66 -18.28 -8.33
CA LYS A 27 8.22 -19.50 -7.69
C LYS A 27 9.45 -19.24 -6.83
N ILE A 28 10.16 -18.10 -7.05
CA ILE A 28 11.33 -17.72 -6.25
C ILE A 28 10.95 -17.38 -4.80
N TYR A 29 9.77 -16.75 -4.58
CA TYR A 29 9.38 -16.23 -3.27
C TYR A 29 7.93 -16.54 -2.86
N ARG A 30 7.15 -17.19 -3.70
CA ARG A 30 5.75 -17.59 -3.45
C ARG A 30 5.60 -19.12 -3.46
N PRO A 31 4.60 -19.70 -2.73
CA PRO A 31 3.65 -18.98 -1.89
C PRO A 31 4.33 -18.30 -0.70
N SER A 32 3.93 -17.06 -0.37
CA SER A 32 4.46 -16.39 0.80
C SER A 32 3.93 -17.03 2.09
N PRO A 33 4.70 -17.00 3.21
CA PRO A 33 4.31 -17.69 4.42
C PRO A 33 2.99 -17.18 5.03
N LEU A 34 2.12 -18.11 5.42
CA LEU A 34 1.03 -17.87 6.36
C LEU A 34 1.41 -18.52 7.68
N CYS A 35 1.66 -17.72 8.70
CA CYS A 35 2.16 -18.17 9.99
C CYS A 35 1.12 -17.92 11.09
N ARG A 36 1.07 -18.83 12.07
CA ARG A 36 0.33 -18.59 13.31
C ARG A 36 1.24 -17.97 14.37
N ALA A 37 0.79 -16.88 14.96
CA ALA A 37 1.56 -16.10 15.94
C ALA A 37 1.41 -16.68 17.37
N TYR A 38 1.85 -17.93 17.57
CA TYR A 38 1.72 -18.62 18.87
C TYR A 38 2.35 -17.87 20.04
N ASN A 39 3.51 -17.23 19.81
CA ASN A 39 4.18 -16.50 20.87
C ASN A 39 3.41 -15.23 21.24
N LEU A 40 2.83 -14.55 20.25
CA LEU A 40 2.01 -13.36 20.45
C LEU A 40 0.71 -13.71 21.18
N GLU A 41 0.03 -14.80 20.79
CA GLU A 41 -1.16 -15.30 21.48
C GLU A 41 -0.88 -15.55 22.97
N LYS A 42 0.24 -16.25 23.25
CA LYS A 42 0.68 -16.53 24.62
C LYS A 42 1.04 -15.25 25.38
N ALA A 43 1.76 -14.32 24.77
CA ALA A 43 2.18 -13.08 25.41
C ALA A 43 1.00 -12.15 25.74
N LEU A 44 -0.07 -12.20 24.94
CA LEU A 44 -1.31 -11.45 25.17
C LEU A 44 -2.28 -12.15 26.12
N ASP A 45 -2.00 -13.41 26.50
CA ASP A 45 -2.91 -14.25 27.30
C ASP A 45 -4.34 -14.27 26.73
N THR A 46 -4.45 -14.49 25.42
CA THR A 46 -5.71 -14.40 24.67
C THR A 46 -6.17 -15.75 24.17
N PRO A 47 -7.51 -16.03 24.13
CA PRO A 47 -8.06 -17.17 23.43
C PRO A 47 -8.08 -17.02 21.91
N ALA A 48 -7.80 -15.81 21.38
CA ALA A 48 -7.78 -15.58 19.94
C ALA A 48 -6.67 -16.39 19.26
N LYS A 49 -6.96 -16.86 18.04
CA LYS A 49 -5.97 -17.46 17.13
C LYS A 49 -5.53 -16.41 16.13
N ILE A 50 -4.24 -16.07 16.13
CA ILE A 50 -3.69 -14.98 15.34
C ILE A 50 -2.82 -15.54 14.20
N TYR A 51 -3.13 -15.18 12.96
CA TYR A 51 -2.37 -15.54 11.77
C TYR A 51 -1.88 -14.29 11.04
N TYR A 52 -0.68 -14.36 10.46
CA TYR A 52 -0.18 -13.30 9.59
C TYR A 52 0.31 -13.84 8.26
N LYS A 53 -0.05 -13.14 7.16
CA LYS A 53 0.43 -13.42 5.81
C LYS A 53 1.65 -12.56 5.54
N PHE A 54 2.84 -13.17 5.49
CA PHE A 54 4.12 -12.45 5.42
C PHE A 54 4.55 -12.22 3.97
N GLU A 55 4.39 -11.01 3.49
CA GLU A 55 4.76 -10.56 2.14
C GLU A 55 6.14 -9.86 2.08
N GLY A 56 6.85 -9.76 3.19
CA GLY A 56 8.19 -9.14 3.24
C GLY A 56 9.36 -10.10 2.97
N ASN A 57 9.09 -11.33 2.55
CA ASN A 57 10.05 -12.41 2.36
C ASN A 57 10.70 -12.45 0.95
N ASN A 58 10.79 -11.32 0.29
CA ASN A 58 11.45 -11.17 -1.00
C ASN A 58 12.45 -10.01 -0.98
N THR A 59 13.26 -9.86 -2.02
CA THR A 59 14.33 -8.86 -2.08
C THR A 59 13.81 -7.42 -1.97
N SER A 60 12.67 -7.11 -2.60
CA SER A 60 12.06 -5.78 -2.46
C SER A 60 11.53 -5.50 -1.06
N GLY A 61 11.37 -6.55 -0.26
CA GLY A 61 10.91 -6.49 1.12
C GLY A 61 9.44 -6.16 1.30
N SER A 62 8.59 -6.33 0.27
CA SER A 62 7.15 -6.02 0.37
C SER A 62 6.29 -6.73 -0.66
N HIS A 63 4.96 -6.76 -0.41
CA HIS A 63 3.92 -7.25 -1.32
C HIS A 63 3.93 -6.61 -2.72
N LYS A 64 4.54 -5.43 -2.86
CA LYS A 64 4.48 -4.67 -4.11
C LYS A 64 5.15 -5.39 -5.28
N LEU A 65 6.09 -6.30 -5.00
CA LEU A 65 6.75 -7.11 -6.01
C LEU A 65 5.75 -7.93 -6.84
N ASN A 66 4.64 -8.37 -6.27
CA ASN A 66 3.61 -9.14 -6.97
C ASN A 66 3.07 -8.39 -8.19
N SER A 67 2.71 -7.11 -8.01
CA SER A 67 2.22 -6.28 -9.12
C SER A 67 3.35 -5.76 -10.00
N ALA A 68 4.52 -5.47 -9.43
CA ALA A 68 5.66 -4.95 -10.18
C ALA A 68 6.11 -5.90 -11.28
N ILE A 69 6.21 -7.21 -10.98
CA ILE A 69 6.58 -8.24 -11.94
C ILE A 69 5.56 -8.31 -13.08
N ALA A 70 4.25 -8.35 -12.76
CA ALA A 70 3.20 -8.38 -13.78
C ALA A 70 3.23 -7.12 -14.68
N GLN A 71 3.40 -5.94 -14.10
CA GLN A 71 3.44 -4.69 -14.86
C GLN A 71 4.68 -4.59 -15.75
N ALA A 72 5.85 -5.00 -15.26
CA ALA A 72 7.08 -5.02 -16.05
C ALA A 72 6.99 -6.06 -17.19
N TYR A 73 6.43 -7.25 -16.92
CA TYR A 73 6.18 -8.26 -17.93
C TYR A 73 5.31 -7.72 -19.10
N TYR A 74 4.13 -7.18 -18.79
CA TYR A 74 3.24 -6.65 -19.83
C TYR A 74 3.82 -5.44 -20.57
N ALA A 75 4.66 -4.64 -19.89
CA ALA A 75 5.40 -3.57 -20.54
C ALA A 75 6.40 -4.11 -21.55
N LYS A 76 7.13 -5.17 -21.19
CA LYS A 76 8.08 -5.86 -22.09
C LYS A 76 7.38 -6.47 -23.29
N GLU A 77 6.29 -7.20 -23.06
CA GLU A 77 5.50 -7.83 -24.12
C GLU A 77 4.93 -6.80 -25.13
N GLN A 78 4.56 -5.62 -24.64
CA GLN A 78 4.12 -4.53 -25.50
C GLN A 78 5.27 -3.88 -26.28
N GLY A 79 6.53 -4.21 -26.03
CA GLY A 79 7.70 -3.61 -26.67
C GLY A 79 7.99 -2.18 -26.18
N LEU A 80 7.62 -1.85 -24.93
CA LEU A 80 7.97 -0.55 -24.33
C LEU A 80 9.48 -0.47 -24.11
N THR A 81 10.00 0.75 -24.21
CA THR A 81 11.45 1.01 -24.14
C THR A 81 11.88 1.53 -22.77
N SER A 82 10.97 2.07 -21.97
CA SER A 82 11.25 2.55 -20.61
C SER A 82 9.96 2.69 -19.80
N LEU A 83 10.09 2.59 -18.47
CA LEU A 83 9.03 2.89 -17.52
C LEU A 83 9.38 4.10 -16.67
N THR A 84 8.33 4.83 -16.28
CA THR A 84 8.41 5.86 -15.25
C THR A 84 7.43 5.53 -14.13
N THR A 85 7.78 5.90 -12.91
CA THR A 85 6.89 5.69 -11.77
C THR A 85 7.18 6.66 -10.64
N GLU A 86 6.25 6.74 -9.70
CA GLU A 86 6.45 7.40 -8.42
C GLU A 86 6.81 6.40 -7.33
N THR A 87 7.30 6.91 -6.21
CA THR A 87 7.37 6.11 -4.98
C THR A 87 7.28 7.00 -3.73
N GLY A 88 6.47 6.61 -2.76
CA GLY A 88 6.36 7.28 -1.46
C GLY A 88 7.55 6.95 -0.56
N ALA A 89 7.48 5.79 0.11
CA ALA A 89 8.53 5.31 1.02
C ALA A 89 9.71 4.63 0.32
N GLY A 90 9.64 4.42 -1.00
CA GLY A 90 10.61 3.67 -1.78
C GLY A 90 10.25 2.18 -1.99
N GLN A 91 9.20 1.67 -1.35
CA GLN A 91 8.81 0.27 -1.48
C GLN A 91 8.38 -0.10 -2.90
N TRP A 92 7.55 0.73 -3.52
CA TRP A 92 7.12 0.51 -4.90
C TRP A 92 8.28 0.67 -5.89
N GLY A 93 9.05 1.76 -5.76
CA GLY A 93 10.23 1.97 -6.60
C GLY A 93 11.23 0.81 -6.53
N THR A 94 11.49 0.27 -5.32
CA THR A 94 12.37 -0.88 -5.13
C THR A 94 11.81 -2.14 -5.83
N ALA A 95 10.52 -2.42 -5.65
CA ALA A 95 9.89 -3.58 -6.26
C ALA A 95 9.88 -3.48 -7.80
N LEU A 96 9.60 -2.30 -8.33
CA LEU A 96 9.60 -2.11 -9.79
C LEU A 96 11.02 -2.10 -10.37
N ALA A 97 12.01 -1.56 -9.66
CA ALA A 97 13.41 -1.63 -10.09
C ALA A 97 13.89 -3.08 -10.19
N GLU A 98 13.57 -3.92 -9.19
CA GLU A 98 13.84 -5.36 -9.23
C GLU A 98 13.12 -6.02 -10.42
N ALA A 99 11.84 -5.75 -10.61
CA ALA A 99 11.06 -6.32 -11.72
C ALA A 99 11.59 -5.88 -13.10
N CYS A 100 11.92 -4.60 -13.27
CA CYS A 100 12.50 -4.07 -14.49
C CYS A 100 13.85 -4.72 -14.82
N SER A 101 14.65 -5.03 -13.79
CA SER A 101 15.92 -5.77 -13.96
C SER A 101 15.71 -7.16 -14.55
N TYR A 102 14.67 -7.92 -14.13
CA TYR A 102 14.34 -9.21 -14.74
C TYR A 102 14.02 -9.11 -16.23
N PHE A 103 13.38 -8.04 -16.66
CA PHE A 103 12.90 -7.88 -18.04
C PHE A 103 13.76 -6.95 -18.90
N GLY A 104 14.87 -6.41 -18.33
CA GLY A 104 15.79 -5.52 -19.05
C GLY A 104 15.15 -4.19 -19.46
N LEU A 105 14.27 -3.63 -18.64
CA LEU A 105 13.58 -2.37 -18.88
C LEU A 105 14.23 -1.22 -18.09
N PRO A 106 14.67 -0.13 -18.72
CA PRO A 106 15.08 1.09 -18.05
C PRO A 106 13.92 1.66 -17.20
N LEU A 107 14.27 2.22 -16.02
CA LEU A 107 13.28 2.76 -15.08
C LEU A 107 13.72 4.10 -14.51
N THR A 108 12.82 5.09 -14.54
CA THR A 108 12.95 6.35 -13.81
C THR A 108 11.92 6.41 -12.67
N VAL A 109 12.39 6.66 -11.45
CA VAL A 109 11.58 6.69 -10.23
C VAL A 109 11.58 8.09 -9.63
N PHE A 110 10.41 8.72 -9.54
CA PHE A 110 10.21 9.97 -8.79
C PHE A 110 9.88 9.64 -7.34
N MET A 111 10.83 9.87 -6.43
CA MET A 111 10.69 9.54 -5.02
C MET A 111 10.32 10.78 -4.20
N VAL A 112 9.28 10.68 -3.37
CA VAL A 112 8.87 11.79 -2.49
C VAL A 112 10.07 12.32 -1.71
N LYS A 113 10.34 13.63 -1.79
CA LYS A 113 11.56 14.29 -1.31
C LYS A 113 11.90 13.94 0.14
N VAL A 114 10.96 14.03 1.06
CA VAL A 114 11.20 13.68 2.47
C VAL A 114 11.62 12.22 2.64
N SER A 115 11.07 11.30 1.85
CA SER A 115 11.47 9.89 1.90
C SER A 115 12.81 9.64 1.22
N TYR A 116 13.13 10.36 0.15
CA TYR A 116 14.44 10.32 -0.50
C TYR A 116 15.57 10.65 0.47
N GLU A 117 15.33 11.61 1.39
CA GLU A 117 16.27 12.00 2.43
C GLU A 117 16.29 11.02 3.62
N GLN A 118 15.12 10.55 4.06
CA GLN A 118 14.98 9.70 5.25
C GLN A 118 15.29 8.22 5.02
N LYS A 119 15.25 7.74 3.77
CA LYS A 119 15.38 6.31 3.42
C LYS A 119 16.49 6.06 2.38
N PRO A 120 17.76 6.38 2.72
CA PRO A 120 18.88 6.28 1.77
C PRO A 120 19.11 4.85 1.26
N PHE A 121 18.81 3.82 2.07
CA PHE A 121 18.98 2.43 1.68
C PHE A 121 17.98 2.00 0.59
N ARG A 122 16.76 2.52 0.58
CA ARG A 122 15.81 2.29 -0.51
C ARG A 122 16.32 2.82 -1.83
N LYS A 123 16.87 4.06 -1.82
CA LYS A 123 17.52 4.64 -3.00
C LYS A 123 18.68 3.78 -3.48
N ALA A 124 19.57 3.36 -2.57
CA ALA A 124 20.71 2.52 -2.91
C ALA A 124 20.30 1.21 -3.58
N VAL A 125 19.25 0.54 -3.07
CA VAL A 125 18.73 -0.70 -3.68
C VAL A 125 18.17 -0.44 -5.08
N MET A 126 17.36 0.61 -5.27
CA MET A 126 16.85 0.97 -6.61
C MET A 126 17.99 1.24 -7.60
N GLN A 127 19.02 1.96 -7.19
CA GLN A 127 20.20 2.22 -8.01
C GLN A 127 21.03 0.95 -8.29
N THR A 128 21.05 -0.01 -7.37
CA THR A 128 21.70 -1.32 -7.57
C THR A 128 21.00 -2.13 -8.67
N PHE A 129 19.70 -1.95 -8.83
CA PHE A 129 18.89 -2.47 -9.94
C PHE A 129 18.84 -1.54 -11.16
N ASP A 130 19.79 -0.60 -11.28
CA ASP A 130 19.98 0.30 -12.42
C ASP A 130 18.81 1.28 -12.65
N ALA A 131 18.03 1.60 -11.62
CA ALA A 131 17.00 2.62 -11.73
C ALA A 131 17.55 4.02 -11.50
N ASP A 132 17.09 4.99 -12.30
CA ASP A 132 17.32 6.43 -12.06
C ASP A 132 16.32 6.95 -11.02
N VAL A 133 16.82 7.51 -9.91
CA VAL A 133 16.00 7.93 -8.77
C VAL A 133 16.08 9.42 -8.55
N ILE A 134 14.97 10.11 -8.76
CA ILE A 134 14.85 11.57 -8.72
C ILE A 134 14.00 12.01 -7.53
N PRO A 135 14.44 12.95 -6.67
CA PRO A 135 13.60 13.48 -5.59
C PRO A 135 12.46 14.34 -6.16
N SER A 136 11.22 14.12 -5.69
CA SER A 136 10.03 14.84 -6.15
C SER A 136 9.43 15.72 -5.03
N PRO A 137 9.09 17.01 -5.31
CA PRO A 137 9.17 17.69 -6.62
C PRO A 137 10.60 17.98 -7.07
N SER A 138 10.84 17.90 -8.38
CA SER A 138 12.13 18.09 -9.02
C SER A 138 12.16 19.31 -9.96
N THR A 139 13.33 19.65 -10.45
CA THR A 139 13.50 20.66 -11.52
C THR A 139 13.51 20.04 -12.91
N THR A 140 13.41 18.71 -13.04
CA THR A 140 13.51 18.00 -14.32
C THR A 140 12.20 18.06 -15.12
N THR A 141 11.05 18.20 -14.44
CA THR A 141 9.73 18.30 -15.05
C THR A 141 9.17 19.73 -14.96
N GLU A 142 8.21 20.08 -15.82
CA GLU A 142 7.52 21.37 -15.75
C GLU A 142 6.63 21.44 -14.50
N ILE A 143 5.90 20.38 -14.21
CA ILE A 143 5.05 20.26 -13.02
C ILE A 143 5.87 20.39 -11.75
N GLY A 144 7.02 19.73 -11.67
CA GLY A 144 7.91 19.82 -10.51
C GLY A 144 8.43 21.24 -10.29
N ARG A 145 8.87 21.93 -11.35
CA ARG A 145 9.27 23.35 -11.28
C ARG A 145 8.15 24.26 -10.80
N LYS A 146 6.90 24.05 -11.28
CA LYS A 146 5.74 24.82 -10.85
C LYS A 146 5.44 24.62 -9.36
N ILE A 147 5.43 23.38 -8.88
CA ILE A 147 5.18 23.05 -7.46
C ILE A 147 6.27 23.70 -6.58
N LEU A 148 7.55 23.64 -6.99
CA LEU A 148 8.66 24.26 -6.27
C LEU A 148 8.58 25.78 -6.27
N ALA A 149 8.09 26.40 -7.35
CA ALA A 149 7.87 27.84 -7.40
C ALA A 149 6.76 28.30 -6.43
N GLU A 150 5.69 27.53 -6.31
CA GLU A 150 4.58 27.79 -5.38
C GLU A 150 4.96 27.52 -3.91
N ASN A 151 5.76 26.48 -3.64
CA ASN A 151 6.20 26.10 -2.30
C ASN A 151 7.62 25.51 -2.33
N PRO A 152 8.68 26.38 -2.25
CA PRO A 152 10.07 25.93 -2.31
C PRO A 152 10.50 24.96 -1.20
N ASN A 153 9.82 25.02 -0.06
CA ASN A 153 10.14 24.19 1.11
C ASN A 153 9.24 22.96 1.26
N THR A 154 8.47 22.63 0.23
CA THR A 154 7.60 21.45 0.29
C THR A 154 8.38 20.17 0.54
N THR A 155 7.84 19.30 1.39
CA THR A 155 8.35 17.93 1.62
C THR A 155 7.97 16.96 0.50
N GLY A 156 7.15 17.41 -0.44
CA GLY A 156 6.56 16.59 -1.47
C GLY A 156 5.41 15.71 -0.99
N SER A 157 4.71 15.14 -1.94
CA SER A 157 3.65 14.16 -1.71
C SER A 157 3.67 13.09 -2.80
N LEU A 158 2.96 11.99 -2.57
CA LEU A 158 2.81 10.97 -3.59
C LEU A 158 2.10 11.53 -4.83
N GLY A 159 1.11 12.40 -4.65
CA GLY A 159 0.42 13.07 -5.76
C GLY A 159 1.35 13.94 -6.61
N CYS A 160 2.34 14.64 -6.01
CA CYS A 160 3.35 15.38 -6.75
C CYS A 160 4.21 14.43 -7.60
N ALA A 161 4.69 13.34 -7.00
CA ALA A 161 5.56 12.37 -7.67
C ALA A 161 4.82 11.65 -8.82
N ILE A 162 3.52 11.36 -8.66
CA ILE A 162 2.66 10.84 -9.74
C ILE A 162 2.63 11.80 -10.92
N SER A 163 2.35 13.09 -10.66
CA SER A 163 2.27 14.10 -11.73
C SER A 163 3.56 14.20 -12.54
N GLU A 164 4.72 14.19 -11.87
CA GLU A 164 6.02 14.24 -12.53
C GLU A 164 6.32 12.95 -13.33
N ALA A 165 6.01 11.78 -12.78
CA ALA A 165 6.21 10.51 -13.44
C ALA A 165 5.33 10.36 -14.70
N VAL A 166 4.07 10.85 -14.65
CA VAL A 166 3.17 10.89 -15.81
C VAL A 166 3.71 11.84 -16.87
N GLU A 167 4.13 13.06 -16.49
CA GLU A 167 4.73 14.01 -17.43
C GLU A 167 5.94 13.39 -18.14
N ALA A 168 6.84 12.77 -17.39
CA ALA A 168 8.03 12.14 -17.95
C ALA A 168 7.72 11.01 -18.94
N ALA A 169 6.56 10.35 -18.79
CA ALA A 169 6.12 9.27 -19.68
C ALA A 169 5.45 9.76 -20.98
N THR A 170 5.04 11.04 -21.05
CA THR A 170 4.20 11.52 -22.18
C THR A 170 5.01 11.89 -23.42
N HIS A 171 6.28 12.24 -23.31
CA HIS A 171 7.05 12.80 -24.39
C HIS A 171 7.90 11.79 -25.18
N PRO A 172 8.68 10.86 -24.58
CA PRO A 172 9.44 9.91 -25.38
C PRO A 172 8.54 8.79 -25.92
N PRO A 173 8.60 8.45 -27.22
CA PRO A 173 7.92 7.28 -27.75
C PRO A 173 8.37 6.00 -27.01
N GLY A 174 7.42 5.11 -26.68
CA GLY A 174 7.71 3.85 -25.99
C GLY A 174 7.85 3.96 -24.47
N TYR A 175 7.74 5.14 -23.88
CA TYR A 175 7.69 5.32 -22.42
C TYR A 175 6.27 5.15 -21.90
N ARG A 176 6.12 4.58 -20.72
CA ARG A 176 4.83 4.49 -20.00
C ARG A 176 5.02 4.68 -18.51
N TYR A 177 4.04 5.35 -17.93
CA TYR A 177 3.85 5.43 -16.49
C TYR A 177 3.18 4.16 -15.99
N VAL A 178 3.64 3.64 -14.84
CA VAL A 178 3.07 2.51 -14.11
C VAL A 178 2.88 2.87 -12.64
N LEU A 179 1.82 2.35 -12.03
CA LEU A 179 1.39 2.71 -10.67
C LEU A 179 1.27 1.48 -9.78
N GLY A 180 1.80 1.56 -8.57
CA GLY A 180 1.91 0.42 -7.64
C GLY A 180 0.80 0.31 -6.59
N SER A 181 -0.31 1.03 -6.73
CA SER A 181 -1.45 0.97 -5.81
C SER A 181 -2.71 1.57 -6.45
N VAL A 182 -3.81 1.62 -5.71
CA VAL A 182 -5.07 2.33 -6.04
C VAL A 182 -5.88 1.68 -7.16
N LEU A 183 -5.27 1.37 -8.30
CA LEU A 183 -5.95 0.89 -9.51
C LEU A 183 -6.48 -0.54 -9.34
N ASN A 184 -7.58 -0.86 -10.03
CA ASN A 184 -8.22 -2.18 -9.99
C ASN A 184 -7.26 -3.30 -10.44
N GLN A 185 -6.48 -3.05 -11.50
CA GLN A 185 -5.49 -4.01 -11.99
C GLN A 185 -4.41 -4.30 -10.94
N VAL A 186 -4.05 -3.32 -10.08
CA VAL A 186 -3.10 -3.57 -8.98
C VAL A 186 -3.74 -4.43 -7.89
N LEU A 187 -5.02 -4.18 -7.53
CA LEU A 187 -5.75 -5.03 -6.59
C LEU A 187 -5.87 -6.46 -7.13
N LEU A 188 -6.12 -6.61 -8.43
CA LEU A 188 -6.14 -7.91 -9.12
C LEU A 188 -4.80 -8.64 -8.95
N HIS A 189 -3.66 -7.99 -9.25
CA HIS A 189 -2.34 -8.60 -9.07
C HIS A 189 -2.06 -8.96 -7.60
N GLN A 190 -2.54 -8.17 -6.65
CA GLN A 190 -2.40 -8.47 -5.23
C GLN A 190 -3.34 -9.55 -4.71
N SER A 191 -4.33 -9.97 -5.50
CA SER A 191 -5.27 -11.04 -5.10
C SER A 191 -4.60 -12.38 -4.83
N VAL A 192 -3.39 -12.62 -5.34
CA VAL A 192 -2.56 -13.78 -5.02
C VAL A 192 -2.32 -13.92 -3.51
N ILE A 193 -2.26 -12.80 -2.76
CA ILE A 193 -2.13 -12.78 -1.31
C ILE A 193 -3.34 -13.48 -0.66
N GLY A 194 -4.53 -13.03 -1.04
CA GLY A 194 -5.78 -13.58 -0.50
C GLY A 194 -6.05 -15.01 -0.93
N LEU A 195 -5.81 -15.34 -2.20
CA LEU A 195 -6.01 -16.67 -2.75
C LEU A 195 -5.11 -17.70 -2.05
N GLU A 196 -3.83 -17.41 -1.86
CA GLU A 196 -2.92 -18.27 -1.11
C GLU A 196 -3.33 -18.39 0.37
N THR A 197 -3.71 -17.26 0.99
CA THR A 197 -4.18 -17.25 2.38
C THR A 197 -5.39 -18.15 2.55
N LYS A 198 -6.40 -17.99 1.69
CA LYS A 198 -7.60 -18.81 1.73
C LYS A 198 -7.29 -20.29 1.49
N THR A 199 -6.51 -20.61 0.48
CA THR A 199 -6.10 -21.99 0.17
C THR A 199 -5.38 -22.64 1.36
N ALA A 200 -4.49 -21.92 2.02
CA ALA A 200 -3.79 -22.44 3.19
C ALA A 200 -4.71 -22.64 4.39
N LEU A 201 -5.60 -21.69 4.67
CA LEU A 201 -6.58 -21.81 5.76
C LEU A 201 -7.58 -22.95 5.51
N ASP A 202 -8.12 -23.06 4.31
CA ASP A 202 -9.06 -24.13 3.92
C ASP A 202 -8.43 -25.51 4.08
N LYS A 203 -7.14 -25.67 3.71
CA LYS A 203 -6.40 -26.93 3.87
C LYS A 203 -6.36 -27.41 5.32
N TYR A 204 -6.36 -26.50 6.28
CA TYR A 204 -6.32 -26.81 7.72
C TYR A 204 -7.69 -26.65 8.40
N GLY A 205 -8.76 -26.41 7.64
CA GLY A 205 -10.11 -26.22 8.19
C GLY A 205 -10.25 -24.96 9.06
N VAL A 206 -9.42 -23.95 8.84
CA VAL A 206 -9.44 -22.71 9.61
C VAL A 206 -10.28 -21.67 8.88
N VAL A 207 -11.24 -21.07 9.59
CA VAL A 207 -12.09 -20.00 9.07
C VAL A 207 -11.77 -18.72 9.85
N PRO A 208 -11.37 -17.63 9.20
CA PRO A 208 -11.15 -16.35 9.88
C PRO A 208 -12.47 -15.70 10.29
N ASP A 209 -12.51 -15.09 11.47
CA ASP A 209 -13.59 -14.19 11.90
C ASP A 209 -13.28 -12.74 11.49
N ILE A 210 -12.00 -12.35 11.61
CA ILE A 210 -11.54 -10.99 11.41
C ILE A 210 -10.34 -10.99 10.47
N ILE A 211 -10.39 -10.17 9.41
CA ILE A 211 -9.29 -9.98 8.48
C ILE A 211 -8.88 -8.51 8.48
N ILE A 212 -7.60 -8.24 8.74
CA ILE A 212 -7.07 -6.90 8.99
C ILE A 212 -5.95 -6.59 7.99
N GLY A 213 -5.98 -5.41 7.40
CA GLY A 213 -4.88 -4.95 6.55
C GLY A 213 -4.64 -3.46 6.68
N CYS A 214 -3.38 -3.04 6.54
CA CYS A 214 -3.07 -1.62 6.44
C CYS A 214 -3.55 -1.05 5.10
N ALA A 215 -3.95 0.20 5.10
CA ALA A 215 -4.55 0.86 3.95
C ALA A 215 -3.93 2.24 3.69
N GLY A 216 -3.17 2.33 2.59
CA GLY A 216 -2.77 3.59 1.96
C GLY A 216 -3.64 3.80 0.73
N GLY A 217 -3.19 3.34 -0.45
CA GLY A 217 -4.04 3.24 -1.64
C GLY A 217 -4.97 2.04 -1.67
N GLY A 218 -4.86 1.09 -0.72
CA GLY A 218 -5.77 -0.03 -0.54
C GLY A 218 -5.41 -1.31 -1.27
N SER A 219 -4.33 -1.38 -2.05
CA SER A 219 -4.05 -2.54 -2.92
C SER A 219 -3.75 -3.83 -2.16
N ASN A 220 -2.91 -3.78 -1.10
CA ASN A 220 -2.63 -4.97 -0.31
C ASN A 220 -3.87 -5.49 0.44
N LEU A 221 -4.64 -4.57 1.01
CA LEU A 221 -5.89 -4.91 1.70
C LEU A 221 -6.89 -5.52 0.73
N GLY A 222 -7.15 -4.86 -0.42
CA GLY A 222 -8.04 -5.35 -1.46
C GLY A 222 -7.64 -6.74 -1.97
N GLY A 223 -6.33 -6.97 -2.19
CA GLY A 223 -5.81 -8.27 -2.58
C GLY A 223 -6.03 -9.34 -1.51
N LEU A 224 -5.70 -9.04 -0.25
CA LEU A 224 -5.86 -9.98 0.87
C LEU A 224 -7.32 -10.39 1.08
N ILE A 225 -8.24 -9.42 1.06
CA ILE A 225 -9.65 -9.69 1.35
C ILE A 225 -10.43 -10.26 0.17
N SER A 226 -9.92 -10.16 -1.06
CA SER A 226 -10.67 -10.44 -2.30
C SER A 226 -11.45 -11.77 -2.31
N PRO A 227 -10.89 -12.96 -1.99
CA PRO A 227 -11.65 -14.19 -1.99
C PRO A 227 -12.71 -14.27 -0.87
N PHE A 228 -12.39 -13.73 0.29
CA PHE A 228 -13.27 -13.67 1.46
C PHE A 228 -14.41 -12.66 1.27
N MET A 229 -14.09 -11.49 0.69
CA MET A 229 -15.10 -10.50 0.34
C MET A 229 -16.06 -11.04 -0.72
N GLY A 230 -15.55 -11.80 -1.70
CA GLY A 230 -16.41 -12.51 -2.66
C GLY A 230 -17.41 -13.44 -2.00
N GLU A 231 -17.01 -14.22 -0.99
CA GLU A 231 -17.93 -15.07 -0.21
C GLU A 231 -18.95 -14.25 0.58
N LYS A 232 -18.50 -13.14 1.22
CA LYS A 232 -19.41 -12.24 1.96
C LYS A 232 -20.46 -11.61 1.03
N LEU A 233 -20.06 -11.11 -0.13
CA LEU A 233 -20.98 -10.51 -1.11
C LEU A 233 -21.99 -11.49 -1.68
N ARG A 234 -21.65 -12.78 -1.76
CA ARG A 234 -22.58 -13.83 -2.16
C ARG A 234 -23.45 -14.38 -1.01
N GLY A 235 -23.25 -13.87 0.22
CA GLY A 235 -23.98 -14.35 1.40
C GLY A 235 -23.55 -15.74 1.89
N GLU A 236 -22.40 -16.23 1.47
CA GLU A 236 -21.90 -17.56 1.84
C GLU A 236 -21.31 -17.58 3.24
N ARG A 237 -20.64 -16.49 3.65
CA ARG A 237 -20.05 -16.30 4.97
C ARG A 237 -20.00 -14.83 5.37
N ASP A 238 -20.06 -14.57 6.66
CA ASP A 238 -19.88 -13.22 7.20
C ASP A 238 -18.52 -13.10 7.85
N TYR A 239 -17.64 -12.31 7.22
CA TYR A 239 -16.32 -11.95 7.71
C TYR A 239 -16.33 -10.48 8.17
N ARG A 240 -15.58 -10.17 9.20
CA ARG A 240 -15.33 -8.81 9.60
C ARG A 240 -14.01 -8.34 9.01
N PHE A 241 -14.04 -7.27 8.21
CA PHE A 241 -12.85 -6.69 7.58
C PHE A 241 -12.52 -5.35 8.23
N ILE A 242 -11.23 -5.11 8.53
CA ILE A 242 -10.77 -3.86 9.12
C ILE A 242 -9.63 -3.29 8.28
N ALA A 243 -9.87 -2.11 7.68
CA ALA A 243 -8.83 -1.29 7.08
C ALA A 243 -8.14 -0.45 8.15
N VAL A 244 -6.82 -0.44 8.19
CA VAL A 244 -6.08 0.35 9.17
C VAL A 244 -5.22 1.39 8.46
N GLU A 245 -5.48 2.65 8.76
CA GLU A 245 -4.80 3.80 8.16
C GLU A 245 -4.05 4.63 9.22
N PRO A 246 -3.05 5.44 8.83
CA PRO A 246 -2.39 6.33 9.77
C PRO A 246 -3.31 7.50 10.17
N ALA A 247 -3.34 7.85 11.45
CA ALA A 247 -4.07 9.01 11.94
C ALA A 247 -3.62 10.33 11.31
N SER A 248 -2.39 10.36 10.76
CA SER A 248 -1.84 11.51 10.02
C SER A 248 -2.32 11.61 8.56
N CYS A 249 -2.97 10.56 8.03
CA CYS A 249 -3.51 10.51 6.66
C CYS A 249 -4.81 9.69 6.63
N PRO A 250 -5.89 10.16 7.29
CA PRO A 250 -7.09 9.38 7.59
C PRO A 250 -8.12 9.46 6.44
N SER A 251 -7.80 8.88 5.29
CA SER A 251 -8.61 9.00 4.07
C SER A 251 -9.99 8.35 4.20
N LEU A 252 -10.10 7.17 4.82
CA LEU A 252 -11.37 6.48 5.05
C LEU A 252 -12.14 7.08 6.22
N THR A 253 -11.49 7.26 7.37
CA THR A 253 -12.17 7.64 8.63
C THR A 253 -12.56 9.11 8.69
N ARG A 254 -11.84 10.01 7.98
CA ARG A 254 -12.09 11.47 8.00
C ARG A 254 -12.13 12.09 6.60
N GLY A 255 -11.96 11.31 5.54
CA GLY A 255 -12.09 11.77 4.17
C GLY A 255 -13.53 11.85 3.70
N ARG A 256 -13.73 12.29 2.47
CA ARG A 256 -15.04 12.39 1.81
C ARG A 256 -15.13 11.39 0.65
N PHE A 257 -16.24 10.68 0.52
CA PHE A 257 -16.53 9.85 -0.65
C PHE A 257 -16.98 10.74 -1.81
N ALA A 258 -16.07 11.00 -2.76
CA ALA A 258 -16.28 11.95 -3.85
C ALA A 258 -15.39 11.60 -5.06
N TYR A 259 -15.65 12.25 -6.19
CA TYR A 259 -14.71 12.24 -7.31
C TYR A 259 -13.52 13.16 -7.01
N ASP A 260 -12.31 12.65 -7.21
CA ASP A 260 -11.07 13.41 -7.07
C ASP A 260 -10.03 12.95 -8.07
N PHE A 261 -8.99 13.75 -8.26
CA PHE A 261 -7.82 13.37 -9.06
C PHE A 261 -6.90 12.44 -8.25
N CYS A 262 -6.29 11.49 -8.93
CA CYS A 262 -5.30 10.61 -8.30
C CYS A 262 -3.97 11.31 -8.01
N ASP A 263 -3.74 12.52 -8.55
CA ASP A 263 -2.50 13.28 -8.47
C ASP A 263 -2.72 14.78 -8.21
N THR A 264 -1.68 15.43 -7.69
CA THR A 264 -1.73 16.87 -7.32
C THR A 264 -1.78 17.78 -8.54
N GLY A 265 -1.11 17.42 -9.63
CA GLY A 265 -1.07 18.17 -10.88
C GLY A 265 -2.32 18.03 -11.75
N LYS A 266 -3.24 17.14 -11.36
CA LYS A 266 -4.52 16.87 -12.05
C LYS A 266 -4.32 16.40 -13.51
N VAL A 267 -3.29 15.62 -13.75
CA VAL A 267 -2.98 15.01 -15.05
C VAL A 267 -3.61 13.62 -15.20
N CYS A 268 -3.95 12.96 -14.09
CA CYS A 268 -4.66 11.69 -14.07
C CYS A 268 -6.18 11.90 -14.16
N PRO A 269 -6.95 10.91 -14.63
CA PRO A 269 -8.42 10.98 -14.63
C PRO A 269 -9.01 11.04 -13.22
N LEU A 270 -10.26 11.51 -13.14
CA LEU A 270 -11.06 11.48 -11.92
C LEU A 270 -11.45 10.05 -11.57
N ALA A 271 -11.38 9.72 -10.28
CA ALA A 271 -11.88 8.47 -9.74
C ALA A 271 -12.79 8.73 -8.53
N LYS A 272 -13.83 7.91 -8.36
CA LYS A 272 -14.70 7.95 -7.18
C LYS A 272 -13.97 7.25 -6.04
N MET A 273 -13.68 7.98 -4.96
CA MET A 273 -12.88 7.48 -3.85
C MET A 273 -13.20 8.18 -2.52
N TYR A 274 -12.82 7.58 -1.42
CA TYR A 274 -12.62 8.32 -0.18
C TYR A 274 -11.33 9.12 -0.30
N THR A 275 -11.41 10.44 -0.11
CA THR A 275 -10.28 11.36 -0.33
C THR A 275 -10.20 12.46 0.70
N LEU A 276 -8.97 12.91 0.97
CA LEU A 276 -8.65 14.12 1.74
C LEU A 276 -8.46 15.35 0.83
N GLY A 277 -8.61 15.16 -0.49
CA GLY A 277 -8.32 16.15 -1.53
C GLY A 277 -6.94 15.97 -2.15
N SER A 278 -6.84 16.00 -3.49
CA SER A 278 -5.61 15.76 -4.27
C SER A 278 -4.49 16.78 -3.99
N GLY A 279 -4.81 17.90 -3.37
CA GLY A 279 -3.84 18.89 -2.87
C GLY A 279 -3.40 18.69 -1.42
N PHE A 280 -3.91 17.66 -0.72
CA PHE A 280 -3.53 17.38 0.67
C PHE A 280 -2.11 16.81 0.73
N ILE A 281 -1.27 17.39 1.57
CA ILE A 281 0.10 16.91 1.83
C ILE A 281 0.13 16.33 3.24
N PRO A 282 0.20 15.00 3.39
CA PRO A 282 0.30 14.37 4.70
C PRO A 282 1.56 14.78 5.45
N SER A 283 1.49 14.85 6.77
CA SER A 283 2.67 15.04 7.62
C SER A 283 3.73 13.95 7.37
N PRO A 284 5.02 14.23 7.59
CA PRO A 284 6.12 13.31 7.30
C PRO A 284 6.22 12.17 8.33
N ASN A 285 5.16 11.36 8.47
CA ASN A 285 5.21 10.14 9.26
C ASN A 285 6.10 9.08 8.59
N HIS A 286 6.53 8.08 9.36
CA HIS A 286 7.45 7.05 8.90
C HIS A 286 6.81 5.91 8.11
N ALA A 287 5.48 5.79 8.09
CA ALA A 287 4.74 4.87 7.22
C ALA A 287 4.46 5.52 5.85
N GLY A 288 5.52 5.83 5.11
CA GLY A 288 5.43 6.58 3.87
C GLY A 288 4.59 5.92 2.77
N GLY A 289 4.47 4.58 2.80
CA GLY A 289 3.61 3.81 1.90
C GLY A 289 2.11 3.98 2.14
N LEU A 290 1.72 4.57 3.29
CA LEU A 290 0.33 4.88 3.62
C LEU A 290 -0.01 6.38 3.50
N ARG A 291 0.93 7.21 3.01
CA ARG A 291 0.78 8.66 2.88
C ARG A 291 0.20 9.03 1.52
N TYR A 292 -1.04 8.65 1.27
CA TYR A 292 -1.75 8.97 0.04
C TYR A 292 -3.11 9.58 0.36
N HIS A 293 -3.49 10.65 -0.36
CA HIS A 293 -4.69 11.42 -0.08
C HIS A 293 -6.00 10.69 -0.38
N GLY A 294 -5.95 9.63 -1.20
CA GLY A 294 -7.13 8.89 -1.67
C GLY A 294 -7.01 7.38 -1.43
N MET A 295 -8.12 6.69 -1.65
CA MET A 295 -8.25 5.24 -1.50
C MET A 295 -8.74 4.64 -2.83
N SER A 296 -8.37 3.40 -3.15
CA SER A 296 -8.87 2.72 -4.35
C SER A 296 -10.40 2.77 -4.42
N SER A 297 -10.94 2.87 -5.62
CA SER A 297 -12.39 2.97 -5.82
C SER A 297 -13.13 1.75 -5.27
N ILE A 298 -12.58 0.54 -5.45
CA ILE A 298 -13.18 -0.71 -4.93
C ILE A 298 -13.22 -0.69 -3.39
N VAL A 299 -12.09 -0.42 -2.71
CA VAL A 299 -12.04 -0.39 -1.24
C VAL A 299 -12.92 0.73 -0.70
N SER A 300 -12.94 1.89 -1.37
CA SER A 300 -13.81 3.01 -1.02
C SER A 300 -15.29 2.63 -1.10
N GLN A 301 -15.70 1.94 -2.17
CA GLN A 301 -17.08 1.50 -2.33
C GLN A 301 -17.47 0.48 -1.26
N LEU A 302 -16.62 -0.52 -1.01
CA LEU A 302 -16.87 -1.55 0.01
C LEU A 302 -17.01 -0.93 1.42
N TYR A 303 -16.20 0.07 1.74
CA TYR A 303 -16.32 0.80 2.99
C TYR A 303 -17.59 1.66 3.04
N HIS A 304 -17.92 2.37 1.94
CA HIS A 304 -19.12 3.20 1.82
C HIS A 304 -20.41 2.38 2.00
N ASP A 305 -20.44 1.17 1.46
CA ASP A 305 -21.59 0.26 1.54
C ASP A 305 -21.64 -0.54 2.85
N GLY A 306 -20.71 -0.30 3.78
CA GLY A 306 -20.71 -0.92 5.10
C GLY A 306 -20.21 -2.37 5.15
N TYR A 307 -19.54 -2.86 4.10
CA TYR A 307 -18.97 -4.21 4.08
C TYR A 307 -17.70 -4.35 4.91
N MET A 308 -17.06 -3.24 5.28
CA MET A 308 -15.84 -3.21 6.06
C MET A 308 -15.78 -2.00 7.00
N GLU A 309 -14.93 -2.11 8.02
CA GLU A 309 -14.62 -1.06 8.99
C GLU A 309 -13.30 -0.37 8.64
N ALA A 310 -13.10 0.85 9.16
CA ALA A 310 -11.81 1.53 9.09
C ALA A 310 -11.39 2.04 10.48
N ARG A 311 -10.08 2.01 10.75
CA ARG A 311 -9.48 2.57 11.97
C ARG A 311 -8.24 3.37 11.63
N ALA A 312 -8.11 4.53 12.24
CA ALA A 312 -6.91 5.36 12.17
C ALA A 312 -6.05 5.15 13.43
N VAL A 313 -4.73 4.97 13.25
CA VAL A 313 -3.79 4.70 14.35
C VAL A 313 -2.64 5.71 14.32
N GLU A 314 -2.26 6.20 15.50
CA GLU A 314 -1.12 7.09 15.72
C GLU A 314 0.20 6.34 15.51
N GLN A 315 1.22 7.01 14.94
CA GLN A 315 2.47 6.33 14.62
C GLN A 315 3.23 5.83 15.87
N THR A 316 3.14 6.52 17.00
CA THR A 316 3.76 6.06 18.25
C THR A 316 3.17 4.71 18.70
N LYS A 317 1.85 4.52 18.60
CA LYS A 317 1.16 3.26 18.87
C LYS A 317 1.51 2.16 17.87
N VAL A 318 1.73 2.56 16.64
CA VAL A 318 2.18 1.65 15.57
C VAL A 318 3.57 1.11 15.88
N PHE A 319 4.53 1.96 16.30
CA PHE A 319 5.89 1.52 16.63
C PHE A 319 5.96 0.74 17.95
N GLU A 320 5.13 1.06 18.96
CA GLU A 320 4.95 0.22 20.15
C GLU A 320 4.57 -1.22 19.76
N ALA A 321 3.57 -1.38 18.87
CA ALA A 321 3.13 -2.69 18.40
C ALA A 321 4.17 -3.38 17.52
N ALA A 322 4.90 -2.61 16.68
CA ALA A 322 5.97 -3.12 15.82
C ALA A 322 7.09 -3.76 16.66
N GLU A 323 7.57 -3.06 17.68
CA GLU A 323 8.61 -3.59 18.57
C GLU A 323 8.13 -4.75 19.44
N GLN A 324 6.90 -4.68 19.94
CA GLN A 324 6.28 -5.79 20.66
C GLN A 324 6.26 -7.05 19.79
N PHE A 325 5.79 -6.93 18.54
CA PHE A 325 5.75 -8.03 17.59
C PHE A 325 7.16 -8.54 17.26
N ALA A 326 8.10 -7.64 17.00
CA ALA A 326 9.49 -8.02 16.68
C ALA A 326 10.16 -8.80 17.82
N ARG A 327 9.96 -8.37 19.07
CA ARG A 327 10.52 -9.07 20.25
C ARG A 327 9.88 -10.43 20.51
N ILE A 328 8.62 -10.60 20.14
CA ILE A 328 7.85 -11.83 20.42
C ILE A 328 7.95 -12.84 19.28
N GLU A 329 7.78 -12.39 18.03
CA GLU A 329 7.73 -13.26 16.84
C GLU A 329 9.05 -13.30 16.06
N GLY A 330 10.04 -12.46 16.39
CA GLY A 330 11.36 -12.45 15.75
C GLY A 330 11.36 -11.85 14.34
N ILE A 331 10.32 -11.14 13.94
CA ILE A 331 10.20 -10.48 12.63
C ILE A 331 10.10 -8.97 12.83
N LEU A 332 11.01 -8.22 12.22
CA LEU A 332 10.96 -6.76 12.21
C LEU A 332 10.00 -6.28 11.10
N PRO A 333 8.80 -5.77 11.44
CA PRO A 333 7.80 -5.40 10.45
C PRO A 333 8.06 -4.00 9.85
N ALA A 334 7.60 -3.76 8.62
CA ALA A 334 7.54 -2.41 8.10
C ALA A 334 6.56 -1.55 8.91
N PRO A 335 6.79 -0.23 9.05
CA PRO A 335 5.87 0.67 9.75
C PRO A 335 4.44 0.62 9.18
N GLU A 336 4.29 0.41 7.88
CA GLU A 336 2.99 0.22 7.23
C GLU A 336 2.25 -1.00 7.78
N SER A 337 2.92 -2.16 7.83
CA SER A 337 2.35 -3.42 8.34
C SER A 337 1.98 -3.32 9.82
N SER A 338 2.71 -2.53 10.56
CA SER A 338 2.55 -2.39 12.01
C SER A 338 1.24 -1.71 12.41
N HIS A 339 0.58 -1.00 11.46
CA HIS A 339 -0.79 -0.54 11.63
C HIS A 339 -1.76 -1.72 11.80
N ALA A 340 -1.63 -2.74 10.94
CA ALA A 340 -2.44 -3.96 11.05
C ALA A 340 -2.10 -4.76 12.31
N ILE A 341 -0.82 -4.84 12.69
CA ILE A 341 -0.37 -5.50 13.94
C ILE A 341 -1.03 -4.84 15.15
N ARG A 342 -1.03 -3.49 15.23
CA ARG A 342 -1.64 -2.77 16.37
C ARG A 342 -3.10 -3.17 16.54
N VAL A 343 -3.87 -3.14 15.46
CA VAL A 343 -5.30 -3.49 15.52
C VAL A 343 -5.52 -4.98 15.77
N ALA A 344 -4.66 -5.87 15.25
CA ALA A 344 -4.73 -7.30 15.56
C ALA A 344 -4.49 -7.56 17.05
N ILE A 345 -3.53 -6.86 17.68
CA ILE A 345 -3.31 -6.90 19.12
C ILE A 345 -4.54 -6.39 19.88
N ASP A 346 -5.13 -5.25 19.48
CA ASP A 346 -6.32 -4.69 20.12
C ASP A 346 -7.52 -5.65 20.06
N GLU A 347 -7.77 -6.30 18.91
CA GLU A 347 -8.81 -7.30 18.78
C GLU A 347 -8.53 -8.55 19.62
N ALA A 348 -7.27 -9.00 19.70
CA ALA A 348 -6.87 -10.12 20.54
C ALA A 348 -7.02 -9.82 22.04
N VAL A 349 -6.68 -8.61 22.47
CA VAL A 349 -6.91 -8.13 23.85
C VAL A 349 -8.40 -8.10 24.17
N LYS A 350 -9.22 -7.62 23.24
CA LYS A 350 -10.68 -7.64 23.38
C LYS A 350 -11.21 -9.08 23.53
N CYS A 351 -10.68 -10.03 22.77
CA CYS A 351 -11.03 -11.46 22.93
C CYS A 351 -10.69 -11.98 24.34
N ARG A 352 -9.54 -11.60 24.90
CA ARG A 352 -9.18 -11.91 26.29
C ARG A 352 -10.20 -11.33 27.29
N GLU A 353 -10.60 -10.08 27.11
CA GLU A 353 -11.51 -9.38 28.03
C GLU A 353 -12.94 -9.95 27.96
N THR A 354 -13.39 -10.35 26.78
CA THR A 354 -14.74 -10.91 26.56
C THR A 354 -14.82 -12.43 26.73
N GLY A 355 -13.67 -13.13 26.71
CA GLY A 355 -13.60 -14.61 26.68
C GLY A 355 -13.98 -15.21 25.34
N GLU A 356 -14.18 -14.41 24.28
CA GLU A 356 -14.53 -14.90 22.96
C GLU A 356 -13.30 -15.45 22.20
N GLU A 357 -13.40 -16.67 21.67
CA GLU A 357 -12.41 -17.20 20.74
C GLU A 357 -12.70 -16.68 19.32
N LYS A 358 -11.77 -15.94 18.75
CA LYS A 358 -11.83 -15.47 17.34
C LYS A 358 -10.56 -15.85 16.60
N THR A 359 -10.69 -16.13 15.32
CA THR A 359 -9.58 -16.31 14.41
C THR A 359 -9.31 -14.96 13.68
N ILE A 360 -8.14 -14.39 13.94
CA ILE A 360 -7.71 -13.11 13.38
C ILE A 360 -6.63 -13.39 12.33
N VAL A 361 -6.80 -12.86 11.12
CA VAL A 361 -5.78 -12.90 10.06
C VAL A 361 -5.39 -11.47 9.70
N PHE A 362 -4.09 -11.18 9.67
CA PHE A 362 -3.65 -9.87 9.21
C PHE A 362 -2.55 -9.95 8.14
N GLY A 363 -2.49 -8.91 7.30
CA GLY A 363 -1.44 -8.75 6.29
C GLY A 363 -0.18 -8.16 6.90
N LEU A 364 0.92 -8.94 6.93
CA LEU A 364 2.27 -8.47 7.25
C LEU A 364 2.98 -8.12 5.93
N THR A 365 2.72 -6.91 5.43
CA THR A 365 2.92 -6.51 4.03
C THR A 365 4.36 -6.21 3.66
N GLY A 366 5.27 -6.04 4.64
CA GLY A 366 6.66 -5.73 4.37
C GLY A 366 7.58 -5.88 5.57
N THR A 367 8.89 -5.96 5.26
CA THR A 367 9.98 -5.97 6.25
C THR A 367 10.37 -4.57 6.70
N GLY A 368 10.79 -4.42 7.96
CA GLY A 368 11.26 -3.17 8.56
C GLY A 368 12.75 -2.88 8.40
N TYR A 369 13.52 -3.76 7.76
CA TYR A 369 14.97 -3.56 7.63
C TYR A 369 15.38 -2.30 6.87
N PHE A 370 14.53 -1.78 6.03
CA PHE A 370 14.74 -0.50 5.33
C PHE A 370 14.29 0.73 6.15
N ASP A 371 13.72 0.51 7.34
CA ASP A 371 13.11 1.55 8.18
C ASP A 371 13.81 1.71 9.54
N LEU A 372 15.05 1.22 9.66
CA LEU A 372 15.82 1.23 10.92
C LEU A 372 16.00 2.63 11.51
N VAL A 373 16.11 3.66 10.68
CA VAL A 373 16.17 5.07 11.12
C VAL A 373 14.88 5.46 11.87
N ALA A 374 13.73 4.97 11.44
CA ALA A 374 12.46 5.24 12.11
C ALA A 374 12.37 4.52 13.46
N TYR A 375 12.82 3.27 13.52
CA TYR A 375 12.92 2.51 14.77
C TYR A 375 13.88 3.18 15.76
N GLN A 376 15.04 3.67 15.27
CA GLN A 376 15.98 4.41 16.13
C GLN A 376 15.32 5.66 16.71
N LYS A 377 14.64 6.49 15.91
CA LYS A 377 13.92 7.68 16.39
C LYS A 377 12.84 7.34 17.42
N PHE A 378 12.15 6.21 17.26
CA PHE A 378 11.18 5.75 18.24
C PHE A 378 11.87 5.39 19.57
N ASN A 379 12.96 4.62 19.52
CA ASN A 379 13.74 4.23 20.69
C ASN A 379 14.40 5.42 21.41
N ASP A 380 14.79 6.45 20.67
CA ASP A 380 15.36 7.69 21.18
C ASP A 380 14.30 8.68 21.71
N HIS A 381 12.99 8.30 21.66
CA HIS A 381 11.84 9.12 22.06
C HIS A 381 11.70 10.43 21.26
N GLU A 382 12.18 10.44 20.03
CA GLU A 382 12.09 11.61 19.12
C GLU A 382 10.85 11.58 18.22
N MET A 383 10.06 10.49 18.28
CA MET A 383 8.88 10.34 17.43
C MET A 383 7.67 11.04 18.06
N THR A 384 6.96 11.82 17.23
CA THR A 384 5.76 12.55 17.65
C THR A 384 4.60 12.28 16.69
N ASP A 385 3.37 12.31 17.20
CA ASP A 385 2.17 12.18 16.40
C ASP A 385 1.72 13.54 15.87
N ILE A 386 1.59 13.66 14.54
CA ILE A 386 1.09 14.85 13.87
C ILE A 386 -0.19 14.48 13.13
N ILE A 387 -1.31 14.83 13.73
CA ILE A 387 -2.65 14.54 13.22
C ILE A 387 -3.23 15.82 12.58
N PRO A 388 -3.78 15.78 11.36
CA PRO A 388 -4.38 16.95 10.74
C PRO A 388 -5.61 17.42 11.52
N THR A 389 -5.77 18.73 11.68
CA THR A 389 -6.97 19.32 12.32
C THR A 389 -8.18 19.24 11.38
N ASP A 390 -9.39 19.40 11.93
CA ASP A 390 -10.61 19.40 11.14
C ASP A 390 -10.62 20.56 10.13
N GLU A 391 -10.05 21.72 10.50
CA GLU A 391 -9.95 22.89 9.62
C GLU A 391 -9.01 22.60 8.44
N GLN A 392 -7.85 21.92 8.66
CA GLN A 392 -6.94 21.55 7.60
C GLN A 392 -7.57 20.57 6.61
N LEU A 393 -8.31 19.57 7.11
CA LEU A 393 -9.03 18.63 6.27
C LEU A 393 -10.17 19.31 5.50
N ALA A 394 -10.97 20.13 6.17
CA ALA A 394 -12.07 20.86 5.53
C ALA A 394 -11.56 21.80 4.43
N ALA A 395 -10.44 22.51 4.65
CA ALA A 395 -9.85 23.40 3.66
C ALA A 395 -9.34 22.65 2.41
N SER A 396 -8.83 21.42 2.59
CA SER A 396 -8.43 20.56 1.47
C SER A 396 -9.63 19.98 0.72
N ILE A 397 -10.61 19.43 1.44
CA ILE A 397 -11.84 18.84 0.89
C ILE A 397 -12.69 19.88 0.14
N ALA A 398 -12.67 21.15 0.57
CA ALA A 398 -13.38 22.23 -0.12
C ALA A 398 -12.90 22.48 -1.56
N LYS A 399 -11.69 21.99 -1.92
CA LYS A 399 -11.09 22.12 -3.24
C LYS A 399 -11.40 20.93 -4.18
N LEU A 400 -12.19 19.96 -3.73
CA LEU A 400 -12.59 18.82 -4.56
C LEU A 400 -13.31 19.26 -5.85
N PRO A 401 -13.13 18.52 -6.95
CA PRO A 401 -13.84 18.78 -8.18
C PRO A 401 -15.36 18.77 -7.99
N LYS A 402 -16.05 19.75 -8.59
CA LYS A 402 -17.51 19.75 -8.66
C LYS A 402 -17.93 18.94 -9.89
N VAL A 403 -18.32 17.71 -9.67
CA VAL A 403 -18.87 16.83 -10.72
C VAL A 403 -20.39 16.85 -10.56
N ALA A 404 -21.11 17.05 -11.67
CA ALA A 404 -22.55 16.89 -11.68
C ALA A 404 -22.89 15.42 -11.36
N GLU A 405 -23.80 15.22 -10.42
CA GLU A 405 -24.31 13.89 -10.05
C GLU A 405 -25.16 13.29 -11.16
#